data_44d0f4051b0b846d261ef091ddd5f830
#
_entry.id   44d0f4051b0b846d261ef091ddd5f830
#
_cell.length_a   1.000
_cell.length_b   1.000
_cell.length_c   1.000
_cell.angle_alpha   90.00
_cell.angle_beta   90.00
_cell.angle_gamma   90.00
#
_symmetry.space_group_name_H-M   'P 1'
#
loop_
_entity.id
_entity.type
_entity.pdbx_description
1 polymer ?
#
loop_
_entity_poly.entity_id
_entity_poly.type
_entity_poly.pdbx_seq_one_letter_code
_entity_poly.pdbx_strand_id
1 'polypeptide(L)'
;MNTNELAFFTSSVNRLIEGQLILVDKHIATVLKSVAKSPTLCRALTNTLKNMSYATEFSRARVTWTSADGIKESRLKLPVDRNRQFAFVVCLLTEVDCGKRNIMDFLREYYNAGTNELSYARFASEVLKPFKAAGENLLREIDPDSLNAEFVSQAQQYFSAENMYVETNTLADIFTLMEEVRLTLIDQHLSEETVAEIATVSEALVNSLYLKNPII
;
A
#
# COMPACT_ATOMS: atom_id res chain seq x y z
N MET A 1 -18.25 8.29 -2.90
CA MET A 1 -17.08 7.94 -3.76
C MET A 1 -15.99 8.97 -3.49
N ASN A 2 -14.89 8.59 -2.88
CA ASN A 2 -13.80 9.52 -2.57
C ASN A 2 -13.01 9.82 -3.85
N THR A 3 -13.50 10.79 -4.61
CA THR A 3 -12.98 11.18 -5.94
C THR A 3 -11.48 11.55 -5.87
N ASN A 4 -11.02 12.03 -4.72
CA ASN A 4 -9.64 12.43 -4.50
C ASN A 4 -8.69 11.21 -4.39
N GLU A 5 -9.09 10.14 -3.70
CA GLU A 5 -8.27 8.92 -3.59
C GLU A 5 -8.10 8.25 -4.95
N LEU A 6 -9.21 8.09 -5.69
CA LEU A 6 -9.19 7.51 -7.03
C LEU A 6 -8.30 8.33 -7.98
N ALA A 7 -8.47 9.65 -7.99
CA ALA A 7 -7.68 10.54 -8.86
C ALA A 7 -6.19 10.49 -8.50
N PHE A 8 -5.85 10.49 -7.21
CA PHE A 8 -4.46 10.45 -6.75
C PHE A 8 -3.81 9.10 -7.08
N PHE A 9 -4.47 7.98 -6.79
CA PHE A 9 -3.96 6.64 -7.14
C PHE A 9 -3.77 6.49 -8.65
N THR A 10 -4.82 6.80 -9.45
CA THR A 10 -4.78 6.69 -10.91
C THR A 10 -3.66 7.54 -11.51
N SER A 11 -3.53 8.80 -11.07
CA SER A 11 -2.46 9.70 -11.53
C SER A 11 -1.07 9.16 -11.19
N SER A 12 -0.89 8.64 -9.97
CA SER A 12 0.40 8.09 -9.52
C SER A 12 0.80 6.86 -10.34
N VAL A 13 -0.15 5.94 -10.60
CA VAL A 13 0.13 4.74 -11.41
C VAL A 13 0.33 5.10 -12.88
N ASN A 14 -0.40 6.07 -13.44
CA ASN A 14 -0.16 6.53 -14.81
C ASN A 14 1.25 7.08 -14.98
N ARG A 15 1.74 7.89 -14.02
CA ARG A 15 3.13 8.38 -14.04
C ARG A 15 4.15 7.25 -13.98
N LEU A 16 3.85 6.16 -13.27
CA LEU A 16 4.70 4.98 -13.26
C LEU A 16 4.64 4.25 -14.60
N ILE A 17 3.49 4.09 -15.22
CA ILE A 17 3.32 3.40 -16.52
C ILE A 17 4.00 4.16 -17.67
N GLU A 18 3.82 5.48 -17.71
CA GLU A 18 4.26 6.36 -18.81
C GLU A 18 5.63 6.98 -18.56
N GLY A 19 6.14 6.84 -17.34
CA GLY A 19 7.38 7.48 -16.92
C GLY A 19 8.63 6.85 -17.53
N GLN A 20 9.72 7.60 -17.50
CA GLN A 20 11.02 7.12 -17.94
C GLN A 20 11.59 6.15 -16.89
N LEU A 21 12.26 5.10 -17.36
CA LEU A 21 12.86 4.07 -16.51
C LEU A 21 13.85 4.63 -15.46
N ILE A 22 14.55 5.70 -15.78
CA ILE A 22 15.50 6.38 -14.86
C ILE A 22 14.81 6.99 -13.64
N LEU A 23 13.50 7.27 -13.71
CA LEU A 23 12.70 7.84 -12.61
C LEU A 23 11.81 6.80 -11.93
N VAL A 24 11.97 5.52 -12.26
CA VAL A 24 11.08 4.44 -11.81
C VAL A 24 10.99 4.37 -10.29
N ASP A 25 12.10 4.49 -9.58
CA ASP A 25 12.12 4.43 -8.10
C ASP A 25 11.27 5.54 -7.49
N LYS A 26 11.40 6.77 -7.98
CA LYS A 26 10.59 7.92 -7.54
C LYS A 26 9.09 7.70 -7.80
N HIS A 27 8.77 7.12 -8.95
CA HIS A 27 7.37 6.84 -9.29
C HIS A 27 6.80 5.69 -8.47
N ILE A 28 7.58 4.65 -8.17
CA ILE A 28 7.21 3.55 -7.26
C ILE A 28 6.90 4.12 -5.87
N ALA A 29 7.79 4.91 -5.29
CA ALA A 29 7.57 5.55 -3.99
C ALA A 29 6.27 6.39 -3.98
N THR A 30 5.98 7.10 -5.09
CA THR A 30 4.74 7.90 -5.22
C THR A 30 3.49 7.01 -5.27
N VAL A 31 3.54 5.87 -5.97
CA VAL A 31 2.44 4.89 -6.00
C VAL A 31 2.21 4.29 -4.62
N LEU A 32 3.27 3.84 -3.93
CA LEU A 32 3.17 3.30 -2.58
C LEU A 32 2.60 4.34 -1.59
N LYS A 33 3.02 5.60 -1.70
CA LYS A 33 2.44 6.71 -0.93
C LYS A 33 0.96 6.91 -1.24
N SER A 34 0.52 6.76 -2.48
CA SER A 34 -0.90 6.88 -2.85
C SER A 34 -1.74 5.75 -2.24
N VAL A 35 -1.20 4.52 -2.19
CA VAL A 35 -1.83 3.38 -1.52
C VAL A 35 -1.92 3.63 -0.02
N ALA A 36 -0.81 4.04 0.62
CA ALA A 36 -0.76 4.30 2.05
C ALA A 36 -1.70 5.43 2.52
N LYS A 37 -1.95 6.44 1.67
CA LYS A 37 -2.88 7.54 1.96
C LYS A 37 -4.36 7.20 1.72
N SER A 38 -4.66 6.05 1.12
CA SER A 38 -6.02 5.60 0.87
C SER A 38 -6.46 4.58 1.92
N PRO A 39 -7.36 4.94 2.86
CA PRO A 39 -7.91 3.99 3.83
C PRO A 39 -8.55 2.77 3.17
N THR A 40 -9.20 3.00 2.03
CA THR A 40 -9.84 1.96 1.22
C THR A 40 -8.84 0.92 0.73
N LEU A 41 -7.77 1.38 0.07
CA LEU A 41 -6.73 0.49 -0.46
C LEU A 41 -5.93 -0.19 0.68
N CYS A 42 -5.63 0.53 1.76
CA CYS A 42 -4.98 -0.03 2.95
C CYS A 42 -5.81 -1.17 3.56
N ARG A 43 -7.12 -1.00 3.71
CA ARG A 43 -8.02 -2.04 4.24
C ARG A 43 -8.03 -3.26 3.32
N ALA A 44 -8.23 -3.07 2.01
CA ALA A 44 -8.21 -4.15 1.03
C ALA A 44 -6.88 -4.92 1.07
N LEU A 45 -5.76 -4.20 1.12
CA LEU A 45 -4.42 -4.76 1.24
C LEU A 45 -4.26 -5.59 2.52
N THR A 46 -4.60 -5.02 3.67
CA THR A 46 -4.48 -5.68 4.98
C THR A 46 -5.32 -6.96 5.05
N ASN A 47 -6.57 -6.90 4.59
CA ASN A 47 -7.47 -8.06 4.59
C ASN A 47 -6.95 -9.17 3.66
N THR A 48 -6.38 -8.80 2.51
CA THR A 48 -5.80 -9.78 1.59
C THR A 48 -4.55 -10.42 2.17
N LEU A 49 -3.65 -9.63 2.77
CA LEU A 49 -2.39 -10.12 3.33
C LEU A 49 -2.56 -11.01 4.55
N LYS A 50 -3.66 -10.90 5.31
CA LYS A 50 -4.00 -11.85 6.40
C LYS A 50 -4.08 -13.29 5.90
N ASN A 51 -4.50 -13.49 4.65
CA ASN A 51 -4.77 -14.81 4.04
C ASN A 51 -3.86 -15.10 2.85
N MET A 52 -2.81 -14.30 2.62
CA MET A 52 -1.90 -14.41 1.49
C MET A 52 -0.45 -14.32 1.94
N SER A 53 0.34 -15.35 1.66
CA SER A 53 1.79 -15.27 1.77
C SER A 53 2.37 -14.79 0.45
N TYR A 54 2.95 -13.59 0.42
CA TYR A 54 3.57 -13.04 -0.79
C TYR A 54 4.67 -13.96 -1.35
N ALA A 55 5.53 -14.53 -0.49
CA ALA A 55 6.59 -15.44 -0.94
C ALA A 55 6.03 -16.67 -1.67
N THR A 56 4.94 -17.25 -1.14
CA THR A 56 4.26 -18.38 -1.77
C THR A 56 3.61 -17.98 -3.08
N GLU A 57 2.92 -16.84 -3.12
CA GLU A 57 2.29 -16.33 -4.35
C GLU A 57 3.35 -15.98 -5.40
N PHE A 58 4.47 -15.37 -5.01
CA PHE A 58 5.57 -15.07 -5.93
C PHE A 58 6.16 -16.35 -6.55
N SER A 59 6.36 -17.40 -5.74
CA SER A 59 6.83 -18.69 -6.23
C SER A 59 5.85 -19.33 -7.21
N ARG A 60 4.54 -19.23 -6.97
CA ARG A 60 3.48 -19.71 -7.87
C ARG A 60 3.37 -18.87 -9.15
N ALA A 61 3.59 -17.57 -9.05
CA ALA A 61 3.52 -16.64 -10.16
C ALA A 61 4.65 -16.86 -11.18
N ARG A 62 5.78 -17.42 -10.75
CA ARG A 62 6.92 -17.72 -11.62
C ARG A 62 6.57 -18.88 -12.55
N VAL A 63 6.46 -18.59 -13.83
CA VAL A 63 6.29 -19.60 -14.88
C VAL A 63 7.55 -19.60 -15.73
N THR A 64 8.19 -20.77 -15.83
CA THR A 64 9.37 -20.96 -16.69
C THR A 64 8.99 -21.90 -17.82
N TRP A 65 9.33 -21.53 -19.03
CA TRP A 65 9.21 -22.42 -20.19
C TRP A 65 10.51 -22.42 -20.98
N THR A 66 10.66 -23.44 -21.80
CA THR A 66 11.77 -23.52 -22.74
C THR A 66 11.25 -23.16 -24.13
N SER A 67 11.84 -22.17 -24.78
CA SER A 67 11.51 -21.79 -26.15
C SER A 67 11.92 -22.91 -27.12
N ALA A 68 11.45 -22.84 -28.37
CA ALA A 68 11.83 -23.78 -29.42
C ALA A 68 13.36 -23.85 -29.65
N ASP A 69 14.05 -22.76 -29.35
CA ASP A 69 15.52 -22.64 -29.47
C ASP A 69 16.26 -23.13 -28.22
N GLY A 70 15.59 -23.77 -27.26
CA GLY A 70 16.17 -24.31 -26.04
C GLY A 70 16.46 -23.26 -24.96
N ILE A 71 16.09 -21.99 -25.16
CA ILE A 71 16.31 -20.90 -24.20
C ILE A 71 15.24 -20.98 -23.12
N LYS A 72 15.68 -20.99 -21.85
CA LYS A 72 14.76 -20.90 -20.71
C LYS A 72 14.34 -19.46 -20.50
N GLU A 73 13.05 -19.20 -20.58
CA GLU A 73 12.45 -17.91 -20.30
C GLU A 73 11.59 -18.01 -19.04
N SER A 74 11.60 -16.99 -18.23
CA SER A 74 10.74 -16.86 -17.06
C SER A 74 9.79 -15.69 -17.23
N ARG A 75 8.55 -15.88 -16.77
CA ARG A 75 7.55 -14.80 -16.70
C ARG A 75 6.83 -14.84 -15.37
N LEU A 76 6.24 -13.72 -15.01
CA LEU A 76 5.32 -13.64 -13.87
C LEU A 76 3.89 -13.65 -14.39
N LYS A 77 3.13 -14.64 -13.91
CA LYS A 77 1.68 -14.70 -14.12
C LYS A 77 1.00 -14.16 -12.88
N LEU A 78 0.37 -12.99 -13.00
CA LEU A 78 -0.35 -12.37 -11.88
C LEU A 78 -1.50 -13.26 -11.38
N PRO A 79 -1.83 -13.19 -10.07
CA PRO A 79 -3.04 -13.82 -9.54
C PRO A 79 -4.29 -13.37 -10.29
N VAL A 80 -5.25 -14.28 -10.47
CA VAL A 80 -6.52 -13.99 -11.15
C VAL A 80 -7.46 -13.17 -10.25
N ASP A 81 -7.42 -13.42 -8.95
CA ASP A 81 -8.19 -12.66 -7.96
C ASP A 81 -7.66 -11.24 -7.85
N ARG A 82 -8.54 -10.24 -7.97
CA ARG A 82 -8.20 -8.81 -8.02
C ARG A 82 -7.53 -8.32 -6.75
N ASN A 83 -8.02 -8.75 -5.57
CA ASN A 83 -7.46 -8.34 -4.30
C ASN A 83 -6.05 -8.91 -4.13
N ARG A 84 -5.86 -10.18 -4.47
CA ARG A 84 -4.54 -10.82 -4.47
C ARG A 84 -3.60 -10.21 -5.49
N GLN A 85 -4.11 -9.89 -6.69
CA GLN A 85 -3.33 -9.20 -7.72
C GLN A 85 -2.86 -7.84 -7.25
N PHE A 86 -3.75 -7.03 -6.66
CA PHE A 86 -3.42 -5.74 -6.08
C PHE A 86 -2.36 -5.88 -4.98
N ALA A 87 -2.62 -6.74 -4.00
CA ALA A 87 -1.70 -6.98 -2.88
C ALA A 87 -0.33 -7.52 -3.34
N PHE A 88 -0.33 -8.43 -4.33
CA PHE A 88 0.90 -8.98 -4.92
C PHE A 88 1.78 -7.88 -5.51
N VAL A 89 1.20 -6.98 -6.32
CA VAL A 89 1.97 -5.91 -6.96
C VAL A 89 2.43 -4.86 -5.94
N VAL A 90 1.62 -4.52 -4.93
CA VAL A 90 2.06 -3.64 -3.84
C VAL A 90 3.27 -4.23 -3.12
N CYS A 91 3.26 -5.53 -2.78
CA CYS A 91 4.40 -6.20 -2.17
C CYS A 91 5.64 -6.19 -3.09
N LEU A 92 5.46 -6.45 -4.39
CA LEU A 92 6.55 -6.40 -5.37
C LEU A 92 7.18 -5.00 -5.46
N LEU A 93 6.36 -3.96 -5.56
CA LEU A 93 6.83 -2.58 -5.58
C LEU A 93 7.53 -2.19 -4.28
N THR A 94 7.05 -2.69 -3.14
CA THR A 94 7.69 -2.50 -1.84
C THR A 94 9.07 -3.17 -1.78
N GLU A 95 9.23 -4.39 -2.34
CA GLU A 95 10.57 -5.02 -2.42
C GLU A 95 11.55 -4.20 -3.25
N VAL A 96 11.08 -3.55 -4.32
CA VAL A 96 11.91 -2.66 -5.13
C VAL A 96 12.26 -1.38 -4.36
N ASP A 97 11.27 -0.73 -3.75
CA ASP A 97 11.44 0.53 -3.02
C ASP A 97 12.40 0.39 -1.83
N CYS A 98 12.34 -0.73 -1.10
CA CYS A 98 13.27 -0.98 0.01
C CYS A 98 14.58 -1.65 -0.41
N GLY A 99 14.90 -1.72 -1.70
CA GLY A 99 16.16 -2.24 -2.22
C GLY A 99 16.36 -3.76 -2.09
N LYS A 100 15.33 -4.51 -1.68
CA LYS A 100 15.38 -5.98 -1.62
C LYS A 100 15.41 -6.62 -3.01
N ARG A 101 14.92 -5.90 -4.01
CA ARG A 101 14.88 -6.33 -5.40
C ARG A 101 15.37 -5.22 -6.30
N ASN A 102 16.33 -5.52 -7.15
CA ASN A 102 16.75 -4.58 -8.18
C ASN A 102 15.77 -4.65 -9.36
N ILE A 103 15.17 -3.51 -9.73
CA ILE A 103 14.19 -3.45 -10.81
C ILE A 103 14.77 -3.86 -12.16
N MET A 104 16.00 -3.50 -12.46
CA MET A 104 16.64 -3.80 -13.74
C MET A 104 16.89 -5.30 -13.90
N ASP A 105 17.36 -5.97 -12.85
CA ASP A 105 17.58 -7.41 -12.84
C ASP A 105 16.25 -8.16 -12.94
N PHE A 106 15.22 -7.66 -12.24
CA PHE A 106 13.87 -8.19 -12.32
C PHE A 106 13.28 -8.08 -13.74
N LEU A 107 13.45 -6.95 -14.40
CA LEU A 107 13.00 -6.78 -15.78
C LEU A 107 13.72 -7.72 -16.75
N ARG A 108 15.04 -7.90 -16.58
CA ARG A 108 15.82 -8.85 -17.40
C ARG A 108 15.38 -10.29 -17.18
N GLU A 109 15.06 -10.67 -15.94
CA GLU A 109 14.68 -12.04 -15.62
C GLU A 109 13.27 -12.39 -16.16
N TYR A 110 12.29 -11.48 -16.00
CA TYR A 110 10.89 -11.79 -16.26
C TYR A 110 10.28 -11.13 -17.49
N TYR A 111 10.85 -10.03 -17.97
CA TYR A 111 10.25 -9.20 -19.02
C TYR A 111 11.23 -8.82 -20.14
N ASN A 112 12.30 -9.61 -20.31
CA ASN A 112 13.31 -9.33 -21.32
C ASN A 112 12.69 -9.14 -22.73
N ALA A 113 12.96 -7.97 -23.33
CA ALA A 113 12.48 -7.60 -24.66
C ALA A 113 13.60 -6.95 -25.51
N GLY A 114 14.85 -7.28 -25.21
CA GLY A 114 16.03 -6.81 -25.93
C GLY A 114 16.61 -5.50 -25.40
N THR A 115 15.80 -4.50 -25.10
CA THR A 115 16.25 -3.26 -24.43
C THR A 115 15.56 -3.08 -23.08
N ASN A 116 16.14 -2.24 -22.22
CA ASN A 116 15.58 -1.97 -20.91
C ASN A 116 14.22 -1.24 -21.02
N GLU A 117 14.07 -0.34 -21.99
CA GLU A 117 12.86 0.42 -22.26
C GLU A 117 11.72 -0.50 -22.73
N LEU A 118 12.01 -1.42 -23.65
CA LEU A 118 11.03 -2.41 -24.12
C LEU A 118 10.65 -3.39 -23.03
N SER A 119 11.60 -3.80 -22.19
CA SER A 119 11.38 -4.67 -21.04
C SER A 119 10.49 -3.96 -20.01
N TYR A 120 10.71 -2.67 -19.75
CA TYR A 120 9.86 -1.87 -18.90
C TYR A 120 8.46 -1.66 -19.48
N ALA A 121 8.35 -1.37 -20.77
CA ALA A 121 7.05 -1.22 -21.44
C ALA A 121 6.22 -2.51 -21.35
N ARG A 122 6.88 -3.67 -21.48
CA ARG A 122 6.24 -4.98 -21.30
C ARG A 122 5.77 -5.19 -19.86
N PHE A 123 6.61 -4.92 -18.86
CA PHE A 123 6.25 -4.93 -17.44
C PHE A 123 5.07 -3.99 -17.16
N ALA A 124 5.12 -2.77 -17.67
CA ALA A 124 4.04 -1.81 -17.52
C ALA A 124 2.72 -2.33 -18.10
N SER A 125 2.77 -2.99 -19.26
CA SER A 125 1.59 -3.57 -19.90
C SER A 125 1.05 -4.79 -19.16
N GLU A 126 1.92 -5.72 -18.75
CA GLU A 126 1.54 -7.01 -18.19
C GLU A 126 1.27 -6.96 -16.67
N VAL A 127 1.84 -5.97 -15.95
CA VAL A 127 1.73 -5.87 -14.49
C VAL A 127 1.08 -4.57 -14.03
N LEU A 128 1.60 -3.41 -14.46
CA LEU A 128 1.14 -2.13 -13.91
C LEU A 128 -0.25 -1.73 -14.38
N LYS A 129 -0.62 -2.02 -15.65
CA LYS A 129 -1.99 -1.75 -16.14
C LYS A 129 -3.05 -2.62 -15.44
N PRO A 130 -2.87 -3.96 -15.30
CA PRO A 130 -3.76 -4.78 -14.48
C PRO A 130 -3.82 -4.34 -13.02
N PHE A 131 -2.70 -3.97 -12.41
CA PHE A 131 -2.65 -3.43 -11.05
C PHE A 131 -3.47 -2.14 -10.91
N LYS A 132 -3.33 -1.21 -11.86
CA LYS A 132 -4.15 0.01 -11.91
C LYS A 132 -5.64 -0.32 -11.94
N ALA A 133 -6.04 -1.21 -12.84
CA ALA A 133 -7.45 -1.62 -12.97
C ALA A 133 -7.97 -2.27 -11.66
N ALA A 134 -7.16 -3.12 -11.01
CA ALA A 134 -7.52 -3.72 -9.74
C ALA A 134 -7.73 -2.67 -8.64
N GLY A 135 -6.80 -1.71 -8.48
CA GLY A 135 -6.92 -0.64 -7.50
C GLY A 135 -8.08 0.31 -7.76
N GLU A 136 -8.32 0.68 -9.04
CA GLU A 136 -9.48 1.50 -9.41
C GLU A 136 -10.82 0.82 -9.10
N ASN A 137 -10.91 -0.49 -9.32
CA ASN A 137 -12.12 -1.25 -8.99
C ASN A 137 -12.35 -1.29 -7.48
N LEU A 138 -11.29 -1.55 -6.69
CA LEU A 138 -11.37 -1.51 -5.23
C LEU A 138 -11.87 -0.16 -4.70
N LEU A 139 -11.45 0.94 -5.33
CA LEU A 139 -11.89 2.29 -4.94
C LEU A 139 -13.31 2.61 -5.36
N ARG A 140 -13.86 1.92 -6.37
CA ARG A 140 -15.23 2.11 -6.88
C ARG A 140 -16.25 1.20 -6.20
N GLU A 141 -15.85 0.00 -5.79
CA GLU A 141 -16.74 -1.04 -5.23
C GLU A 141 -17.15 -0.75 -3.78
N ILE A 142 -16.49 0.17 -3.08
CA ILE A 142 -16.78 0.46 -1.67
C ILE A 142 -17.73 1.65 -1.58
N ASP A 143 -18.95 1.36 -1.11
CA ASP A 143 -19.94 2.37 -0.73
C ASP A 143 -19.40 3.17 0.49
N PRO A 144 -19.28 4.51 0.39
CA PRO A 144 -18.76 5.34 1.46
C PRO A 144 -19.58 5.22 2.76
N ASP A 145 -20.87 4.91 2.69
CA ASP A 145 -21.70 4.75 3.87
C ASP A 145 -21.44 3.44 4.63
N SER A 146 -21.01 2.38 3.94
CA SER A 146 -20.59 1.13 4.60
C SER A 146 -19.24 1.25 5.31
N LEU A 147 -18.36 2.14 4.83
CA LEU A 147 -17.04 2.40 5.40
C LEU A 147 -17.11 3.01 6.80
N ASN A 148 -18.01 3.96 7.01
CA ASN A 148 -18.13 4.66 8.29
C ASN A 148 -18.69 3.75 9.40
N ALA A 149 -19.70 2.94 9.10
CA ALA A 149 -20.32 2.06 10.10
C ALA A 149 -19.39 0.93 10.54
N GLU A 150 -18.66 0.31 9.62
CA GLU A 150 -17.77 -0.82 9.93
C GLU A 150 -16.45 -0.36 10.58
N PHE A 151 -15.91 0.79 10.16
CA PHE A 151 -14.72 1.39 10.77
C PHE A 151 -14.99 1.85 12.20
N VAL A 152 -16.11 2.52 12.44
CA VAL A 152 -16.53 2.92 13.78
C VAL A 152 -16.78 1.70 14.67
N SER A 153 -17.44 0.65 14.14
CA SER A 153 -17.68 -0.60 14.86
C SER A 153 -16.37 -1.35 15.18
N GLN A 154 -15.44 -1.45 14.25
CA GLN A 154 -14.16 -2.10 14.49
C GLN A 154 -13.26 -1.28 15.43
N ALA A 155 -13.20 0.04 15.25
CA ALA A 155 -12.49 0.92 16.18
C ALA A 155 -13.09 0.80 17.60
N GLN A 156 -14.40 0.80 17.75
CA GLN A 156 -15.07 0.57 19.04
C GLN A 156 -14.77 -0.80 19.63
N GLN A 157 -14.69 -1.88 18.82
CA GLN A 157 -14.27 -3.20 19.28
C GLN A 157 -12.81 -3.23 19.73
N TYR A 158 -11.91 -2.58 19.01
CA TYR A 158 -10.49 -2.49 19.39
C TYR A 158 -10.30 -1.67 20.66
N PHE A 159 -11.04 -0.59 20.83
CA PHE A 159 -10.96 0.27 22.03
C PHE A 159 -11.76 -0.27 23.23
N SER A 160 -12.70 -1.19 23.03
CA SER A 160 -13.44 -1.84 24.11
C SER A 160 -12.83 -3.17 24.57
N ALA A 161 -11.81 -3.69 23.91
CA ALA A 161 -11.12 -4.91 24.33
C ALA A 161 -10.32 -4.64 25.62
N GLU A 162 -10.75 -5.23 26.71
CA GLU A 162 -10.24 -5.08 28.07
C GLU A 162 -8.76 -5.54 28.29
N ASN A 163 -7.99 -5.84 27.23
CA ASN A 163 -6.68 -6.46 27.32
C ASN A 163 -5.60 -5.81 26.44
N MET A 164 -5.53 -4.49 26.31
CA MET A 164 -4.34 -3.86 25.76
C MET A 164 -3.28 -3.62 26.86
N TYR A 165 -2.47 -4.63 27.14
CA TYR A 165 -1.16 -4.42 27.74
C TYR A 165 -0.24 -3.82 26.66
N VAL A 166 -0.10 -2.50 26.66
CA VAL A 166 0.88 -1.82 25.81
C VAL A 166 2.14 -1.67 26.65
N GLU A 167 3.24 -2.28 26.24
CA GLU A 167 4.55 -2.08 26.89
C GLU A 167 4.94 -0.60 26.79
N THR A 168 5.67 -0.08 27.78
CA THR A 168 6.07 1.34 27.89
C THR A 168 6.79 1.87 26.64
N ASN A 169 7.56 1.03 25.95
CA ASN A 169 8.23 1.40 24.71
C ASN A 169 7.24 1.63 23.54
N THR A 170 6.18 0.85 23.48
CA THR A 170 5.11 1.00 22.47
C THR A 170 4.32 2.30 22.66
N LEU A 171 4.15 2.76 23.91
CA LEU A 171 3.53 4.06 24.20
C LEU A 171 4.40 5.23 23.71
N ALA A 172 5.71 5.18 23.93
CA ALA A 172 6.63 6.19 23.42
C ALA A 172 6.63 6.23 21.89
N ASP A 173 6.58 5.07 21.22
CA ASP A 173 6.51 4.96 19.78
C ASP A 173 5.18 5.53 19.23
N ILE A 174 4.07 5.27 19.92
CA ILE A 174 2.75 5.84 19.58
C ILE A 174 2.78 7.37 19.73
N PHE A 175 3.36 7.91 20.79
CA PHE A 175 3.50 9.35 20.96
C PHE A 175 4.33 9.99 19.87
N THR A 176 5.46 9.38 19.52
CA THR A 176 6.33 9.87 18.45
C THR A 176 5.58 9.88 17.11
N LEU A 177 4.87 8.81 16.79
CA LEU A 177 4.08 8.70 15.57
C LEU A 177 2.94 9.73 15.53
N MET A 178 2.26 9.97 16.65
CA MET A 178 1.19 10.97 16.74
C MET A 178 1.74 12.39 16.56
N GLU A 179 2.92 12.70 17.09
CA GLU A 179 3.57 14.00 16.90
C GLU A 179 4.04 14.18 15.46
N GLU A 180 4.57 13.16 14.80
CA GLU A 180 4.90 13.18 13.38
C GLU A 180 3.66 13.41 12.50
N VAL A 181 2.55 12.75 12.82
CA VAL A 181 1.26 12.96 12.14
C VAL A 181 0.79 14.39 12.33
N ARG A 182 0.83 14.93 13.56
CA ARG A 182 0.45 16.32 13.86
C ARG A 182 1.28 17.32 13.06
N LEU A 183 2.60 17.16 13.04
CA LEU A 183 3.52 18.03 12.31
C LEU A 183 3.27 17.95 10.79
N THR A 184 3.04 16.75 10.27
CA THR A 184 2.73 16.53 8.84
C THR A 184 1.41 17.22 8.45
N LEU A 185 0.41 17.19 9.32
CA LEU A 185 -0.90 17.82 9.09
C LEU A 185 -0.79 19.36 9.10
N ILE A 186 0.01 19.93 9.99
CA ILE A 186 0.30 21.36 10.05
C ILE A 186 1.02 21.82 8.76
N ASP A 187 2.00 21.05 8.30
CA ASP A 187 2.78 21.37 7.08
C ASP A 187 1.92 21.27 5.79
N GLN A 188 0.81 20.54 5.82
CA GLN A 188 -0.11 20.39 4.69
C GLN A 188 -1.22 21.48 4.61
N HIS A 189 -1.10 22.57 5.36
CA HIS A 189 -2.08 23.67 5.37
C HIS A 189 -3.54 23.25 5.61
N LEU A 190 -3.74 22.31 6.53
CA LEU A 190 -5.09 21.96 7.00
C LEU A 190 -5.68 23.14 7.78
N SER A 191 -7.01 23.25 7.76
CA SER A 191 -7.69 24.31 8.51
C SER A 191 -7.36 24.19 10.01
N GLU A 192 -7.24 25.33 10.69
CA GLU A 192 -7.00 25.37 12.15
C GLU A 192 -8.04 24.56 12.93
N GLU A 193 -9.27 24.47 12.43
CA GLU A 193 -10.37 23.70 13.01
C GLU A 193 -10.08 22.19 12.97
N THR A 194 -9.61 21.68 11.83
CA THR A 194 -9.24 20.24 11.67
C THR A 194 -8.04 19.88 12.54
N VAL A 195 -7.06 20.78 12.67
CA VAL A 195 -5.88 20.57 13.53
C VAL A 195 -6.31 20.55 15.01
N ALA A 196 -7.24 21.41 15.42
CA ALA A 196 -7.78 21.45 16.78
C ALA A 196 -8.60 20.19 17.11
N GLU A 197 -9.40 19.67 16.18
CA GLU A 197 -10.14 18.41 16.37
C GLU A 197 -9.18 17.23 16.54
N ILE A 198 -8.13 17.13 15.71
CA ILE A 198 -7.12 16.07 15.82
C ILE A 198 -6.36 16.17 17.14
N ALA A 199 -5.99 17.38 17.57
CA ALA A 199 -5.33 17.60 18.86
C ALA A 199 -6.24 17.14 20.02
N THR A 200 -7.54 17.46 19.98
CA THR A 200 -8.52 17.07 20.98
C THR A 200 -8.68 15.55 21.07
N VAL A 201 -8.76 14.87 19.91
CA VAL A 201 -8.86 13.39 19.86
C VAL A 201 -7.56 12.75 20.36
N SER A 202 -6.41 13.31 19.98
CA SER A 202 -5.11 12.84 20.43
C SER A 202 -4.95 12.96 21.95
N GLU A 203 -5.35 14.10 22.53
CA GLU A 203 -5.30 14.35 23.96
C GLU A 203 -6.28 13.43 24.73
N ALA A 204 -7.47 13.20 24.22
CA ALA A 204 -8.43 12.27 24.79
C ALA A 204 -7.91 10.82 24.78
N LEU A 205 -7.22 10.41 23.71
CA LEU A 205 -6.60 9.08 23.59
C LEU A 205 -5.46 8.92 24.61
N VAL A 206 -4.60 9.91 24.71
CA VAL A 206 -3.49 9.97 25.69
C VAL A 206 -4.03 9.88 27.12
N ASN A 207 -5.03 10.69 27.46
CA ASN A 207 -5.62 10.68 28.78
C ASN A 207 -6.29 9.35 29.12
N SER A 208 -6.92 8.69 28.14
CA SER A 208 -7.51 7.38 28.33
C SER A 208 -6.48 6.27 28.57
N LEU A 209 -5.29 6.39 27.96
CA LEU A 209 -4.16 5.48 28.18
C LEU A 209 -3.54 5.68 29.57
N TYR A 210 -3.36 6.94 30.01
CA TYR A 210 -2.84 7.25 31.34
C TYR A 210 -3.79 6.83 32.47
N LEU A 211 -5.10 6.97 32.30
CA LEU A 211 -6.09 6.55 33.29
C LEU A 211 -6.16 5.03 33.48
N LYS A 212 -5.78 4.26 32.44
CA LYS A 212 -5.72 2.79 32.54
C LYS A 212 -4.39 2.24 33.08
N ASN A 213 -3.33 3.01 32.99
CA ASN A 213 -2.00 2.65 33.50
C ASN A 213 -1.40 3.80 34.33
N PRO A 214 -1.85 4.03 35.58
CA PRO A 214 -1.19 5.01 36.43
C PRO A 214 0.26 4.57 36.65
N ILE A 215 1.18 5.44 36.26
CA ILE A 215 2.62 5.27 36.55
C ILE A 215 2.73 5.36 38.07
N ILE A 216 3.11 4.25 38.73
CA ILE A 216 3.46 4.17 40.13
C ILE A 216 4.93 4.60 40.27
#